data_f50172a953a193bf858ade2cec217db1
#
_entry.id   f50172a953a193bf858ade2cec217db1
#
_cell.length_a   1.000
_cell.length_b   1.000
_cell.length_c   1.000
_cell.angle_alpha   90.00
_cell.angle_beta   90.00
_cell.angle_gamma   90.00
#
_symmetry.space_group_name_H-M   'P 1'
#
loop_
_entity.id
_entity.type
_entity.pdbx_description
1 polymer ?
#
loop_
_entity_poly.entity_id
_entity_poly.type
_entity_poly.pdbx_seq_one_letter_code
_entity_poly.pdbx_strand_id
1 'polypeptide(L)'
;MSAESTEHALSDEVTEDREESVSDATSTKGSAASRLEEEGDVAADYLEELLDIADIDGDIDIEVRNGRTYISIVTEEESDSLDSLVGEDGEVLEALQELTRLSVLSATENRSRLVLDINGYRQQRAGHLQKIAEDAAATVKETGKAVALEPMSAYERKIVHDAVADLGLVSESEGEGATRHIVVSAD
;
A
#
# COMPACT_ATOMS: atom_id res chain seq x y z
N MET A 1 56.87 -53.53 33.56
CA MET A 1 56.64 -52.59 34.66
C MET A 1 55.44 -51.80 34.27
N SER A 2 54.36 -52.26 34.71
CA SER A 2 53.50 -51.82 35.80
C SER A 2 52.56 -50.76 35.24
N ALA A 3 51.31 -51.12 35.00
CA ALA A 3 50.16 -51.16 35.92
C ALA A 3 49.54 -49.72 35.93
N GLU A 4 48.35 -49.43 35.85
CA GLU A 4 47.05 -50.02 36.18
C GLU A 4 46.00 -48.95 35.79
N SER A 5 44.97 -49.31 35.12
CA SER A 5 43.57 -49.37 35.65
C SER A 5 43.10 -48.14 36.43
N THR A 6 42.03 -47.49 35.95
CA THR A 6 40.73 -47.63 36.56
C THR A 6 39.65 -46.91 35.76
N GLU A 7 38.61 -47.67 35.55
CA GLU A 7 37.21 -47.31 35.27
C GLU A 7 36.66 -46.25 36.24
N HIS A 8 35.70 -45.46 35.78
CA HIS A 8 34.34 -45.34 36.35
C HIS A 8 33.61 -44.22 35.57
N ALA A 9 32.65 -44.60 34.82
CA ALA A 9 31.23 -44.73 35.16
C ALA A 9 30.45 -43.42 35.09
N LEU A 10 29.56 -43.40 34.08
CA LEU A 10 28.12 -43.08 34.12
C LEU A 10 27.66 -41.81 34.85
N SER A 11 27.02 -40.97 34.11
CA SER A 11 25.58 -40.65 34.15
C SER A 11 25.34 -39.45 33.27
N ASP A 12 24.55 -39.63 32.25
CA ASP A 12 23.14 -39.27 32.24
C ASP A 12 22.88 -37.84 32.70
N GLU A 13 22.70 -36.91 31.74
CA GLU A 13 21.58 -36.00 31.79
C GLU A 13 21.26 -35.51 30.39
N VAL A 14 20.20 -36.09 29.91
CA VAL A 14 19.49 -35.78 28.71
C VAL A 14 18.45 -34.71 29.07
N THR A 15 18.18 -33.85 28.08
CA THR A 15 16.94 -33.11 27.90
C THR A 15 16.62 -32.02 28.91
N GLU A 16 16.72 -30.82 28.38
CA GLU A 16 15.67 -29.79 28.41
C GLU A 16 16.26 -28.51 27.86
N ASP A 17 15.99 -28.22 26.62
CA ASP A 17 15.78 -26.84 26.14
C ASP A 17 15.35 -26.86 24.68
N ARG A 18 14.09 -27.08 24.44
CA ARG A 18 13.50 -26.90 23.10
C ARG A 18 12.03 -26.44 23.19
N GLU A 19 11.67 -25.66 24.19
CA GLU A 19 10.32 -25.10 24.29
C GLU A 19 10.25 -23.55 24.37
N GLU A 20 11.35 -22.81 24.32
CA GLU A 20 11.32 -21.33 24.45
C GLU A 20 11.23 -20.56 23.15
N SER A 21 11.29 -21.18 21.98
CA SER A 21 11.30 -20.42 20.71
C SER A 21 9.94 -20.23 20.04
N VAL A 22 8.85 -20.82 20.59
CA VAL A 22 7.52 -20.76 19.99
C VAL A 22 6.62 -19.70 20.63
N SER A 23 6.91 -19.28 21.86
CA SER A 23 6.09 -18.27 22.55
C SER A 23 6.37 -16.83 22.15
N ASP A 24 7.56 -16.54 21.65
CA ASP A 24 7.96 -15.16 21.28
C ASP A 24 7.39 -14.74 19.91
N ALA A 25 7.25 -15.67 18.97
CA ALA A 25 6.69 -15.41 17.65
C ALA A 25 5.16 -15.19 17.67
N THR A 26 4.46 -15.74 18.67
CA THR A 26 3.01 -15.55 18.87
C THR A 26 2.71 -14.23 19.59
N SER A 27 3.56 -13.83 20.52
CA SER A 27 3.44 -12.56 21.25
C SER A 27 3.69 -11.36 20.35
N THR A 28 4.67 -11.42 19.44
CA THR A 28 4.97 -10.35 18.49
C THR A 28 3.92 -10.20 17.41
N LYS A 29 3.28 -11.29 16.96
CA LYS A 29 2.17 -11.24 16.00
C LYS A 29 0.91 -10.62 16.61
N GLY A 30 0.56 -10.95 17.84
CA GLY A 30 -0.55 -10.34 18.56
C GLY A 30 -0.37 -8.84 18.78
N SER A 31 0.83 -8.40 19.15
CA SER A 31 1.18 -7.00 19.32
C SER A 31 1.16 -6.21 17.99
N ALA A 32 1.53 -6.84 16.88
CA ALA A 32 1.48 -6.20 15.57
C ALA A 32 0.04 -6.06 15.04
N ALA A 33 -0.81 -7.06 15.23
CA ALA A 33 -2.22 -7.00 14.87
C ALA A 33 -2.95 -5.92 15.66
N SER A 34 -2.76 -5.88 16.98
CA SER A 34 -3.38 -4.88 17.86
C SER A 34 -2.96 -3.44 17.49
N ARG A 35 -1.71 -3.23 17.03
CA ARG A 35 -1.28 -1.91 16.55
C ARG A 35 -1.94 -1.50 15.25
N LEU A 36 -2.22 -2.43 14.35
CA LEU A 36 -2.91 -2.15 13.09
C LEU A 36 -4.39 -1.89 13.31
N GLU A 37 -5.01 -2.52 14.30
CA GLU A 37 -6.37 -2.24 14.74
C GLU A 37 -6.45 -0.82 15.35
N GLU A 38 -5.58 -0.49 16.31
CA GLU A 38 -5.49 0.86 16.89
C GLU A 38 -5.21 1.94 15.82
N GLU A 39 -4.34 1.66 14.85
CA GLU A 39 -4.08 2.53 13.70
C GLU A 39 -5.37 2.77 12.90
N GLY A 40 -6.16 1.71 12.66
CA GLY A 40 -7.42 1.76 11.95
C GLY A 40 -8.45 2.61 12.68
N ASP A 41 -8.63 2.38 13.98
CA ASP A 41 -9.60 3.10 14.81
C ASP A 41 -9.29 4.60 14.86
N VAL A 42 -8.04 4.98 15.14
CA VAL A 42 -7.60 6.40 15.15
C VAL A 42 -7.80 7.07 13.80
N ALA A 43 -7.53 6.35 12.72
CA ALA A 43 -7.70 6.90 11.38
C ALA A 43 -9.17 7.06 11.01
N ALA A 44 -10.04 6.12 11.41
CA ALA A 44 -11.48 6.21 11.21
C ALA A 44 -12.08 7.38 12.00
N ASP A 45 -11.76 7.50 13.28
CA ASP A 45 -12.22 8.62 14.12
C ASP A 45 -11.90 9.99 13.48
N TYR A 46 -10.66 10.13 12.96
CA TYR A 46 -10.24 11.36 12.27
C TYR A 46 -11.04 11.62 10.99
N LEU A 47 -11.30 10.58 10.19
CA LEU A 47 -12.04 10.70 8.94
C LEU A 47 -13.53 10.94 9.20
N GLU A 48 -14.13 10.29 10.20
CA GLU A 48 -15.52 10.54 10.61
C GLU A 48 -15.71 12.00 11.04
N GLU A 49 -14.81 12.53 11.88
CA GLU A 49 -14.87 13.94 12.28
C GLU A 49 -14.73 14.89 11.08
N LEU A 50 -13.88 14.55 10.11
CA LEU A 50 -13.72 15.35 8.89
C LEU A 50 -14.98 15.32 8.02
N LEU A 51 -15.61 14.15 7.82
CA LEU A 51 -16.83 14.00 7.07
C LEU A 51 -17.98 14.79 7.73
N ASP A 52 -18.11 14.69 9.05
CA ASP A 52 -19.09 15.44 9.83
C ASP A 52 -18.94 16.96 9.67
N ILE A 53 -17.69 17.47 9.77
CA ILE A 53 -17.39 18.91 9.61
C ILE A 53 -17.69 19.39 8.19
N ALA A 54 -17.43 18.53 7.19
CA ALA A 54 -17.64 18.85 5.78
C ALA A 54 -19.12 18.66 5.33
N ASP A 55 -19.99 18.14 6.19
CA ASP A 55 -21.38 17.78 5.87
C ASP A 55 -21.45 16.81 4.67
N ILE A 56 -20.58 15.79 4.70
CA ILE A 56 -20.45 14.76 3.67
C ILE A 56 -20.85 13.41 4.27
N ASP A 57 -21.83 12.75 3.65
CA ASP A 57 -22.25 11.41 4.03
C ASP A 57 -21.32 10.35 3.44
N GLY A 58 -20.90 9.41 4.28
CA GLY A 58 -20.05 8.28 3.86
C GLY A 58 -19.84 7.29 5.00
N ASP A 59 -19.79 6.02 4.66
CA ASP A 59 -19.46 4.93 5.58
C ASP A 59 -17.97 4.61 5.51
N ILE A 60 -17.37 4.34 6.66
CA ILE A 60 -15.95 4.00 6.75
C ILE A 60 -15.78 2.52 7.00
N ASP A 61 -15.12 1.84 6.08
CA ASP A 61 -14.74 0.44 6.20
C ASP A 61 -13.24 0.33 6.52
N ILE A 62 -12.89 -0.49 7.51
CA ILE A 62 -11.51 -0.77 7.90
C ILE A 62 -11.18 -2.23 7.61
N GLU A 63 -10.11 -2.47 6.87
CA GLU A 63 -9.58 -3.80 6.58
C GLU A 63 -8.09 -3.87 6.88
N VAL A 64 -7.66 -4.90 7.61
CA VAL A 64 -6.24 -5.19 7.81
C VAL A 64 -5.83 -6.38 6.95
N ARG A 65 -4.96 -6.14 5.96
CA ARG A 65 -4.44 -7.19 5.08
C ARG A 65 -2.95 -7.00 4.80
N ASN A 66 -2.21 -8.09 4.74
CA ASN A 66 -0.77 -8.10 4.47
C ASN A 66 0.06 -7.16 5.38
N GLY A 67 -0.34 -7.03 6.67
CA GLY A 67 0.34 -6.17 7.64
C GLY A 67 0.20 -4.68 7.36
N ARG A 68 -0.91 -4.27 6.73
CA ARG A 68 -1.24 -2.89 6.41
C ARG A 68 -2.73 -2.64 6.61
N THR A 69 -3.07 -1.48 7.13
CA THR A 69 -4.44 -1.01 7.28
C THR A 69 -4.92 -0.37 5.98
N TYR A 70 -6.09 -0.77 5.52
CA TYR A 70 -6.82 -0.19 4.40
C TYR A 70 -8.09 0.42 4.94
N ILE A 71 -8.36 1.65 4.57
CA ILE A 71 -9.56 2.39 4.96
C ILE A 71 -10.25 2.81 3.68
N SER A 72 -11.54 2.52 3.58
CA SER A 72 -12.36 2.89 2.44
C SER A 72 -13.52 3.76 2.90
N ILE A 73 -13.69 4.91 2.27
CA ILE A 73 -14.91 5.72 2.42
C ILE A 73 -15.81 5.38 1.25
N VAL A 74 -17.02 4.92 1.56
CA VAL A 74 -18.00 4.50 0.56
C VAL A 74 -19.35 5.19 0.84
N THR A 75 -20.17 5.34 -0.19
CA THR A 75 -21.56 5.80 -0.05
C THR A 75 -22.47 4.94 -0.91
N GLU A 76 -23.68 4.67 -0.42
CA GLU A 76 -24.72 4.00 -1.21
C GLU A 76 -25.44 4.97 -2.15
N GLU A 77 -25.31 6.27 -1.92
CA GLU A 77 -25.93 7.29 -2.75
C GLU A 77 -24.99 7.73 -3.89
N GLU A 78 -25.54 7.94 -5.08
CA GLU A 78 -24.85 8.61 -6.18
C GLU A 78 -24.72 10.11 -5.83
N SER A 79 -23.79 10.46 -4.94
CA SER A 79 -23.56 11.83 -4.57
C SER A 79 -22.16 12.26 -5.02
N ASP A 80 -22.08 13.39 -5.71
CA ASP A 80 -20.82 14.00 -6.12
C ASP A 80 -20.01 14.52 -4.91
N SER A 81 -20.52 14.36 -3.68
CA SER A 81 -19.88 14.88 -2.47
C SER A 81 -18.54 14.20 -2.18
N LEU A 82 -18.46 12.88 -2.33
CA LEU A 82 -17.19 12.14 -2.17
C LEU A 82 -16.18 12.44 -3.27
N ASP A 83 -16.61 12.83 -4.46
CA ASP A 83 -15.70 13.20 -5.56
C ASP A 83 -14.86 14.43 -5.20
N SER A 84 -15.40 15.33 -4.37
CA SER A 84 -14.66 16.47 -3.85
C SER A 84 -13.47 16.06 -2.97
N LEU A 85 -13.55 14.92 -2.28
CA LEU A 85 -12.49 14.37 -1.45
C LEU A 85 -11.45 13.56 -2.26
N VAL A 86 -11.78 13.22 -3.51
CA VAL A 86 -10.83 12.63 -4.46
C VAL A 86 -10.03 13.74 -5.13
N GLY A 87 -10.71 14.76 -5.65
CA GLY A 87 -10.11 15.86 -6.40
C GLY A 87 -9.65 15.47 -7.80
N GLU A 88 -9.03 16.41 -8.50
CA GLU A 88 -8.49 16.17 -9.83
C GLU A 88 -7.32 15.17 -9.74
N ASP A 89 -7.40 14.09 -10.52
CA ASP A 89 -6.40 13.01 -10.55
C ASP A 89 -6.05 12.39 -9.18
N GLY A 90 -6.92 12.55 -8.16
CA GLY A 90 -6.71 12.00 -6.82
C GLY A 90 -5.83 12.84 -5.90
N GLU A 91 -5.55 14.11 -6.22
CA GLU A 91 -4.69 14.99 -5.41
C GLU A 91 -5.25 15.19 -4.00
N VAL A 92 -6.55 15.40 -3.86
CA VAL A 92 -7.19 15.58 -2.54
C VAL A 92 -7.14 14.29 -1.75
N LEU A 93 -7.40 13.14 -2.38
CA LEU A 93 -7.29 11.83 -1.76
C LEU A 93 -5.86 11.57 -1.22
N GLU A 94 -4.83 11.89 -1.99
CA GLU A 94 -3.44 11.72 -1.55
C GLU A 94 -3.11 12.65 -0.37
N ALA A 95 -3.54 13.90 -0.42
CA ALA A 95 -3.36 14.85 0.68
C ALA A 95 -4.11 14.39 1.95
N LEU A 96 -5.36 13.93 1.81
CA LEU A 96 -6.16 13.41 2.91
C LEU A 96 -5.52 12.17 3.53
N GLN A 97 -5.00 11.25 2.72
CA GLN A 97 -4.25 10.10 3.20
C GLN A 97 -3.04 10.51 4.05
N GLU A 98 -2.27 11.52 3.62
CA GLU A 98 -1.13 11.98 4.40
C GLU A 98 -1.56 12.67 5.70
N LEU A 99 -2.65 13.45 5.71
CA LEU A 99 -3.21 14.03 6.93
C LEU A 99 -3.69 12.94 7.90
N THR A 100 -4.37 11.91 7.40
CA THR A 100 -4.78 10.75 8.21
C THR A 100 -3.58 10.03 8.82
N ARG A 101 -2.50 9.82 8.04
CA ARG A 101 -1.24 9.25 8.56
C ARG A 101 -0.58 10.12 9.63
N LEU A 102 -0.66 11.44 9.51
CA LEU A 102 -0.15 12.37 10.51
C LEU A 102 -1.00 12.36 11.78
N SER A 103 -2.33 12.23 11.67
CA SER A 103 -3.22 12.05 12.82
C SER A 103 -2.85 10.78 13.59
N VAL A 104 -2.71 9.64 12.90
CA VAL A 104 -2.25 8.38 13.51
C VAL A 104 -0.88 8.53 14.16
N LEU A 105 0.08 9.16 13.49
CA LEU A 105 1.41 9.40 14.07
C LEU A 105 1.33 10.25 15.35
N SER A 106 0.46 11.24 15.37
CA SER A 106 0.28 12.11 16.54
C SER A 106 -0.34 11.39 17.74
N ALA A 107 -1.27 10.46 17.47
CA ALA A 107 -1.97 9.74 18.53
C ALA A 107 -1.19 8.53 19.05
N THR A 108 -0.53 7.79 18.15
CA THR A 108 0.12 6.51 18.47
C THR A 108 1.65 6.59 18.57
N GLU A 109 2.25 7.72 18.19
CA GLU A 109 3.70 7.91 18.04
C GLU A 109 4.36 6.95 17.02
N ASN A 110 3.56 6.22 16.25
CA ASN A 110 4.01 5.26 15.24
C ASN A 110 3.72 5.75 13.82
N ARG A 111 4.68 5.54 12.92
CA ARG A 111 4.46 5.83 11.50
C ARG A 111 3.52 4.82 10.87
N SER A 112 2.43 5.31 10.33
CA SER A 112 1.46 4.51 9.61
C SER A 112 1.84 4.31 8.13
N ARG A 113 1.42 3.15 7.58
CA ARG A 113 1.47 2.85 6.16
C ARG A 113 0.06 2.60 5.61
N LEU A 114 -0.94 3.12 6.30
CA LEU A 114 -2.33 2.95 5.88
C LEU A 114 -2.52 3.42 4.43
N VAL A 115 -3.51 2.83 3.79
CA VAL A 115 -3.97 3.21 2.45
C VAL A 115 -5.42 3.65 2.58
N LEU A 116 -5.68 4.88 2.14
CA LEU A 116 -7.03 5.42 2.04
C LEU A 116 -7.53 5.26 0.60
N ASP A 117 -8.76 4.82 0.45
CA ASP A 117 -9.49 4.82 -0.82
C ASP A 117 -10.86 5.48 -0.64
N ILE A 118 -11.37 6.09 -1.68
CA ILE A 118 -12.67 6.73 -1.69
C ILE A 118 -13.43 6.18 -2.89
N ASN A 119 -14.55 5.52 -2.60
CA ASN A 119 -15.49 5.01 -3.59
C ASN A 119 -14.87 4.15 -4.70
N GLY A 120 -13.78 3.41 -4.36
CA GLY A 120 -13.07 2.55 -5.31
C GLY A 120 -12.24 3.32 -6.35
N TYR A 121 -11.96 4.61 -6.12
CA TYR A 121 -11.23 5.47 -7.05
C TYR A 121 -9.91 4.86 -7.52
N ARG A 122 -9.11 4.28 -6.60
CA ARG A 122 -7.80 3.74 -6.97
C ARG A 122 -7.91 2.62 -8.00
N GLN A 123 -8.93 1.78 -7.91
CA GLN A 123 -9.15 0.70 -8.89
C GLN A 123 -9.64 1.25 -10.23
N GLN A 124 -10.55 2.22 -10.22
CA GLN A 124 -11.04 2.88 -11.43
C GLN A 124 -9.90 3.61 -12.15
N ARG A 125 -9.09 4.36 -11.40
CA ARG A 125 -7.92 5.07 -11.94
C ARG A 125 -6.89 4.12 -12.54
N ALA A 126 -6.59 3.00 -11.86
CA ALA A 126 -5.70 1.98 -12.40
C ALA A 126 -6.20 1.40 -13.73
N GLY A 127 -7.52 1.11 -13.85
CA GLY A 127 -8.12 0.68 -15.10
C GLY A 127 -8.02 1.72 -16.21
N HIS A 128 -8.20 3.01 -15.88
CA HIS A 128 -8.02 4.10 -16.84
C HIS A 128 -6.56 4.20 -17.33
N LEU A 129 -5.60 4.11 -16.44
CA LEU A 129 -4.17 4.13 -16.76
C LEU A 129 -3.74 2.93 -17.62
N GLN A 130 -4.30 1.74 -17.37
CA GLN A 130 -4.09 0.59 -18.22
C GLN A 130 -4.58 0.83 -19.66
N LYS A 131 -5.77 1.44 -19.80
CA LYS A 131 -6.31 1.79 -21.10
C LYS A 131 -5.45 2.83 -21.83
N ILE A 132 -4.96 3.86 -21.13
CA ILE A 132 -4.00 4.82 -21.70
C ILE A 132 -2.75 4.12 -22.22
N ALA A 133 -2.22 3.14 -21.46
CA ALA A 133 -1.06 2.35 -21.87
C ALA A 133 -1.34 1.50 -23.12
N GLU A 134 -2.53 0.87 -23.20
CA GLU A 134 -2.96 0.08 -24.36
C GLU A 134 -3.09 0.96 -25.61
N ASP A 135 -3.72 2.14 -25.51
CA ASP A 135 -3.90 3.08 -26.63
C ASP A 135 -2.55 3.61 -27.12
N ALA A 136 -1.64 3.96 -26.20
CA ALA A 136 -0.29 4.36 -26.56
C ALA A 136 0.49 3.23 -27.23
N ALA A 137 0.40 2.00 -26.70
CA ALA A 137 1.04 0.82 -27.27
C ALA A 137 0.52 0.52 -28.69
N ALA A 138 -0.78 0.65 -28.92
CA ALA A 138 -1.37 0.49 -30.25
C ALA A 138 -0.80 1.52 -31.22
N THR A 139 -0.73 2.80 -30.82
CA THR A 139 -0.18 3.89 -31.62
C THR A 139 1.30 3.66 -31.97
N VAL A 140 2.11 3.22 -30.99
CA VAL A 140 3.53 2.89 -31.23
C VAL A 140 3.67 1.75 -32.23
N LYS A 141 2.88 0.68 -32.06
CA LYS A 141 2.91 -0.50 -32.96
C LYS A 141 2.48 -0.16 -34.39
N GLU A 142 1.53 0.77 -34.55
CA GLU A 142 1.04 1.21 -35.88
C GLU A 142 2.00 2.16 -36.55
N THR A 143 2.54 3.15 -35.82
CA THR A 143 3.31 4.26 -36.41
C THR A 143 4.81 4.06 -36.35
N GLY A 144 5.31 3.21 -35.45
CA GLY A 144 6.74 3.04 -35.14
C GLY A 144 7.35 4.26 -34.43
N LYS A 145 6.53 5.21 -33.95
CA LYS A 145 6.99 6.42 -33.27
C LYS A 145 6.71 6.35 -31.77
N ALA A 146 7.64 6.91 -31.00
CA ALA A 146 7.44 7.04 -29.57
C ALA A 146 6.23 7.97 -29.26
N VAL A 147 5.49 7.64 -28.19
CA VAL A 147 4.34 8.36 -27.69
C VAL A 147 4.63 8.83 -26.28
N ALA A 148 4.58 10.14 -26.04
CA ALA A 148 4.66 10.74 -24.71
C ALA A 148 3.25 10.82 -24.10
N LEU A 149 3.09 10.37 -22.87
CA LEU A 149 1.84 10.47 -22.12
C LEU A 149 1.81 11.75 -21.29
N GLU A 150 0.64 12.08 -20.73
CA GLU A 150 0.52 13.18 -19.79
C GLU A 150 1.34 12.95 -18.52
N PRO A 151 1.77 14.03 -17.84
CA PRO A 151 2.43 13.92 -16.55
C PRO A 151 1.55 13.17 -15.53
N MET A 152 2.17 12.33 -14.72
CA MET A 152 1.47 11.54 -13.71
C MET A 152 2.37 11.24 -12.51
N SER A 153 1.75 10.85 -11.39
CA SER A 153 2.44 10.52 -10.14
C SER A 153 3.39 9.33 -10.30
N ALA A 154 4.31 9.17 -9.34
CA ALA A 154 5.27 8.06 -9.37
C ALA A 154 4.58 6.67 -9.29
N TYR A 155 3.47 6.60 -8.56
CA TYR A 155 2.66 5.40 -8.44
C TYR A 155 1.96 5.07 -9.76
N GLU A 156 1.34 6.06 -10.41
CA GLU A 156 0.66 5.90 -11.69
C GLU A 156 1.63 5.50 -12.80
N ARG A 157 2.81 6.12 -12.84
CA ARG A 157 3.86 5.75 -13.79
C ARG A 157 4.27 4.29 -13.67
N LYS A 158 4.29 3.75 -12.44
CA LYS A 158 4.57 2.33 -12.24
C LYS A 158 3.49 1.44 -12.86
N ILE A 159 2.20 1.77 -12.70
CA ILE A 159 1.09 1.04 -13.31
C ILE A 159 1.22 1.02 -14.84
N VAL A 160 1.50 2.19 -15.43
CA VAL A 160 1.68 2.31 -16.88
C VAL A 160 2.92 1.55 -17.37
N HIS A 161 4.04 1.62 -16.64
CA HIS A 161 5.25 0.85 -16.98
C HIS A 161 4.97 -0.65 -16.98
N ASP A 162 4.30 -1.16 -15.96
CA ASP A 162 3.96 -2.58 -15.84
C ASP A 162 3.03 -2.98 -17.00
N ALA A 163 2.01 -2.18 -17.34
CA ALA A 163 1.09 -2.44 -18.45
C ALA A 163 1.79 -2.40 -19.82
N VAL A 164 2.69 -1.44 -20.06
CA VAL A 164 3.46 -1.34 -21.31
C VAL A 164 4.41 -2.52 -21.47
N ALA A 165 5.06 -2.95 -20.38
CA ALA A 165 5.95 -4.12 -20.38
C ALA A 165 5.18 -5.41 -20.72
N ASP A 166 3.97 -5.60 -20.16
CA ASP A 166 3.10 -6.73 -20.48
C ASP A 166 2.68 -6.76 -21.96
N LEU A 167 2.61 -5.57 -22.61
CA LEU A 167 2.31 -5.45 -24.04
C LEU A 167 3.55 -5.63 -24.95
N GLY A 168 4.73 -5.88 -24.35
CA GLY A 168 5.99 -6.14 -25.05
C GLY A 168 6.63 -4.89 -25.67
N LEU A 169 6.43 -3.73 -25.07
CA LEU A 169 7.04 -2.46 -25.47
C LEU A 169 7.95 -1.92 -24.36
N VAL A 170 8.75 -0.92 -24.71
CA VAL A 170 9.63 -0.22 -23.79
C VAL A 170 8.96 1.09 -23.33
N SER A 171 9.18 1.43 -22.07
CA SER A 171 8.70 2.70 -21.52
C SER A 171 9.78 3.34 -20.64
N GLU A 172 9.95 4.64 -20.79
CA GLU A 172 10.89 5.44 -20.01
C GLU A 172 10.16 6.60 -19.32
N SER A 173 10.62 6.96 -18.10
CA SER A 173 10.10 8.13 -17.39
C SER A 173 10.99 9.33 -17.67
N GLU A 174 10.46 10.33 -18.36
CA GLU A 174 11.12 11.58 -18.69
C GLU A 174 10.57 12.76 -17.89
N GLY A 175 11.35 13.85 -17.80
CA GLY A 175 10.98 15.06 -17.06
C GLY A 175 11.27 14.99 -15.56
N GLU A 176 10.98 16.07 -14.85
CA GLU A 176 11.24 16.24 -13.42
C GLU A 176 10.01 16.82 -12.69
N GLY A 177 9.85 16.43 -11.41
CA GLY A 177 8.79 16.96 -10.55
C GLY A 177 7.39 16.73 -11.14
N ALA A 178 6.60 17.78 -11.21
CA ALA A 178 5.21 17.75 -11.69
C ALA A 178 5.08 17.50 -13.21
N THR A 179 6.16 17.69 -13.99
CA THR A 179 6.13 17.45 -15.45
C THR A 179 6.61 16.05 -15.84
N ARG A 180 6.88 15.19 -14.86
CA ARG A 180 7.42 13.87 -15.12
C ARG A 180 6.34 12.94 -15.68
N HIS A 181 6.62 12.39 -16.85
CA HIS A 181 5.70 11.60 -17.66
C HIS A 181 6.37 10.33 -18.20
N ILE A 182 5.60 9.49 -18.86
CA ILE A 182 6.09 8.26 -19.51
C ILE A 182 6.14 8.48 -21.02
N VAL A 183 7.21 7.99 -21.62
CA VAL A 183 7.36 7.87 -23.07
C VAL A 183 7.38 6.40 -23.42
N VAL A 184 6.45 5.96 -24.27
CA VAL A 184 6.33 4.58 -24.75
C VAL A 184 6.97 4.49 -26.12
N SER A 185 7.83 3.48 -26.34
CA SER A 185 8.52 3.27 -27.62
C SER A 185 8.56 1.80 -28.02
N ALA A 186 8.79 1.54 -29.29
CA ALA A 186 9.22 0.23 -29.77
C ALA A 186 10.68 0.02 -29.39
N ASP A 187 11.08 -1.25 -29.18
CA ASP A 187 12.44 -1.65 -28.88
C ASP A 187 13.38 -1.42 -30.08
#